data_678071ebfacb1567b028814bf5903fce
#
_entry.id   678071ebfacb1567b028814bf5903fce
#
_cell.length_a   1.000
_cell.length_b   1.000
_cell.length_c   1.000
_cell.angle_alpha   90.00
_cell.angle_beta   90.00
_cell.angle_gamma   90.00
#
_symmetry.space_group_name_H-M   'P 1'
#
loop_
_entity.id
_entity.type
_entity.pdbx_description
1 polymer ?
#
loop_
_entity_poly.entity_id
_entity_poly.type
_entity_poly.pdbx_seq_one_letter_code
_entity_poly.pdbx_strand_id
1 'polypeptide(L)'
;MLRQLFLASLLVAVPAVCGAQGSDSAPIRPFTIRVPDAVLADLKARLANARYPDALQGDGWTYGTDVRYLKALVDYWRNTFDWRAQERRLNQLEQFTTQIDGLNVHFIHRRSKQPNALPLLITHGWPGSFVEFTKIIGPLTDPAAHGGRPEDAFDLVLPSIPGFAFSDKPREAGYDPVRIAATEAKLMARLGYQRYGVQGGDWGAIIGTQVARNDAAHVAGLHLNMCTAPPPAGVDSSAGLSESERARLKVRDRFQAEETGYQQIQGTKPQTLGFALND
;
A
#
# COMPACT_ATOMS: atom_id res chain seq x y z
N MET A 1 8.52 62.33 50.53
CA MET A 1 9.58 61.33 50.24
C MET A 1 8.96 60.20 49.43
N LEU A 2 9.05 60.32 48.08
CA LEU A 2 8.57 59.26 47.14
C LEU A 2 9.67 58.24 46.92
N ARG A 3 9.40 56.94 47.19
CA ARG A 3 10.25 55.84 46.79
C ARG A 3 9.75 55.30 45.44
N GLN A 4 10.54 55.50 44.42
CA GLN A 4 10.35 54.84 43.09
C GLN A 4 10.79 53.39 43.18
N LEU A 5 9.88 52.46 42.83
CA LEU A 5 10.13 51.06 42.60
C LEU A 5 10.47 50.84 41.11
N PHE A 6 11.68 50.50 40.78
CA PHE A 6 12.09 50.00 39.47
C PHE A 6 11.66 48.54 39.32
N LEU A 7 10.74 48.26 38.39
CA LEU A 7 10.44 46.94 37.91
C LEU A 7 11.46 46.58 36.79
N ALA A 8 12.33 45.65 37.07
CA ALA A 8 13.20 45.05 36.05
C ALA A 8 12.44 43.92 35.33
N SER A 9 12.09 44.14 34.05
CA SER A 9 11.48 43.12 33.20
C SER A 9 12.57 42.17 32.72
N LEU A 10 12.52 40.91 33.20
CA LEU A 10 13.38 39.82 32.74
C LEU A 10 12.79 39.29 31.40
N LEU A 11 13.42 39.59 30.27
CA LEU A 11 13.14 38.93 28.99
C LEU A 11 13.75 37.56 29.01
N VAL A 12 12.92 36.53 29.15
CA VAL A 12 13.32 35.12 28.95
C VAL A 12 13.27 34.86 27.43
N ALA A 13 14.41 34.80 26.81
CA ALA A 13 14.52 34.30 25.42
C ALA A 13 14.24 32.81 25.38
N VAL A 14 13.09 32.43 24.84
CA VAL A 14 12.77 31.04 24.51
C VAL A 14 13.55 30.68 23.25
N PRO A 15 14.44 29.67 23.27
CA PRO A 15 15.09 29.21 22.06
C PRO A 15 14.02 28.64 21.12
N ALA A 16 13.88 29.19 19.93
CA ALA A 16 13.12 28.61 18.85
C ALA A 16 13.73 27.23 18.53
N VAL A 17 13.03 26.17 18.87
CA VAL A 17 13.32 24.83 18.38
C VAL A 17 13.04 24.86 16.88
N CYS A 18 14.10 25.08 16.10
CA CYS A 18 14.08 24.91 14.66
C CYS A 18 13.79 23.43 14.39
N GLY A 19 12.52 23.07 14.19
CA GLY A 19 12.14 21.75 13.71
C GLY A 19 12.89 21.55 12.38
N ALA A 20 13.78 20.55 12.33
CA ALA A 20 14.41 20.12 11.11
C ALA A 20 13.30 19.75 10.11
N GLN A 21 12.94 20.67 9.22
CA GLN A 21 12.21 20.36 8.01
C GLN A 21 13.09 19.42 7.22
N GLY A 22 12.73 18.12 7.24
CA GLY A 22 13.41 17.10 6.46
C GLY A 22 13.50 17.61 5.01
N SER A 23 14.70 17.80 4.51
CA SER A 23 14.92 18.34 3.19
C SER A 23 14.23 17.45 2.17
N ASP A 24 13.36 18.02 1.35
CA ASP A 24 12.69 17.36 0.20
C ASP A 24 13.70 16.87 -0.88
N SER A 25 14.99 16.93 -0.57
CA SER A 25 16.13 16.60 -1.44
C SER A 25 16.85 15.29 -1.09
N ALA A 26 16.22 14.39 -0.30
CA ALA A 26 16.86 13.13 0.05
C ALA A 26 17.14 12.28 -1.22
N PRO A 27 18.35 11.69 -1.35
CA PRO A 27 18.73 10.95 -2.54
C PRO A 27 17.92 9.67 -2.70
N ILE A 28 17.66 9.30 -3.95
CA ILE A 28 17.18 7.98 -4.32
C ILE A 28 18.35 7.01 -4.24
N ARG A 29 18.20 5.92 -3.49
CA ARG A 29 19.26 4.92 -3.26
C ARG A 29 18.79 3.55 -3.76
N PRO A 30 19.63 2.78 -4.43
CA PRO A 30 19.34 1.38 -4.74
C PRO A 30 19.03 0.59 -3.46
N PHE A 31 18.07 -0.32 -3.57
CA PHE A 31 17.65 -1.18 -2.47
C PHE A 31 17.79 -2.65 -2.89
N THR A 32 18.22 -3.50 -1.95
CA THR A 32 18.33 -4.95 -2.15
C THR A 32 17.71 -5.65 -0.96
N ILE A 33 16.80 -6.57 -1.22
CA ILE A 33 16.18 -7.41 -0.20
C ILE A 33 17.25 -8.37 0.33
N ARG A 34 17.48 -8.34 1.65
CA ARG A 34 18.39 -9.24 2.33
C ARG A 34 17.85 -9.58 3.71
N VAL A 35 16.99 -10.58 3.78
CA VAL A 35 16.43 -11.04 5.04
C VAL A 35 17.50 -11.85 5.80
N PRO A 36 17.82 -11.50 7.07
CA PRO A 36 18.79 -12.24 7.87
C PRO A 36 18.39 -13.71 8.05
N ASP A 37 19.37 -14.63 8.07
CA ASP A 37 19.10 -16.07 8.27
C ASP A 37 18.42 -16.36 9.61
N ALA A 38 18.72 -15.58 10.64
CA ALA A 38 18.07 -15.70 11.95
C ALA A 38 16.55 -15.45 11.87
N VAL A 39 16.11 -14.48 11.04
CA VAL A 39 14.67 -14.21 10.82
C VAL A 39 13.98 -15.38 10.11
N LEU A 40 14.66 -15.99 9.14
CA LEU A 40 14.12 -17.17 8.44
C LEU A 40 14.10 -18.40 9.34
N ALA A 41 15.09 -18.57 10.23
CA ALA A 41 15.11 -19.63 11.22
C ALA A 41 13.97 -19.48 12.24
N ASP A 42 13.73 -18.24 12.73
CA ASP A 42 12.61 -17.92 13.62
C ASP A 42 11.26 -18.22 12.94
N LEU A 43 11.07 -17.78 11.69
CA LEU A 43 9.88 -18.11 10.91
C LEU A 43 9.64 -19.64 10.84
N LYS A 44 10.67 -20.42 10.51
CA LYS A 44 10.55 -21.88 10.44
C LYS A 44 10.19 -22.50 11.80
N ALA A 45 10.76 -21.99 12.88
CA ALA A 45 10.42 -22.45 14.23
C ALA A 45 8.96 -22.14 14.58
N ARG A 46 8.46 -20.93 14.27
CA ARG A 46 7.06 -20.54 14.48
C ARG A 46 6.11 -21.41 13.66
N LEU A 47 6.40 -21.64 12.39
CA LEU A 47 5.59 -22.52 11.53
C LEU A 47 5.58 -23.98 12.06
N ALA A 48 6.69 -24.46 12.65
CA ALA A 48 6.77 -25.80 13.25
C ALA A 48 5.91 -25.92 14.51
N ASN A 49 5.76 -24.84 15.25
CA ASN A 49 5.01 -24.76 16.52
C ASN A 49 3.62 -24.14 16.34
N ALA A 50 3.14 -23.97 15.09
CA ALA A 50 1.84 -23.39 14.83
C ALA A 50 0.72 -24.16 15.52
N ARG A 51 -0.14 -23.43 16.26
CA ARG A 51 -1.32 -23.97 16.93
C ARG A 51 -2.56 -23.61 16.14
N TYR A 52 -3.43 -24.57 15.96
CA TYR A 52 -4.65 -24.42 15.20
C TYR A 52 -5.86 -24.47 16.13
N PRO A 53 -6.90 -23.67 15.87
CA PRO A 53 -8.15 -23.77 16.61
C PRO A 53 -8.86 -25.10 16.28
N ASP A 54 -9.75 -25.53 17.17
CA ASP A 54 -10.70 -26.59 16.87
C ASP A 54 -11.64 -26.15 15.74
N ALA A 55 -12.09 -27.10 14.94
CA ALA A 55 -13.04 -26.88 13.87
C ALA A 55 -14.22 -27.83 13.97
N LEU A 56 -15.38 -27.40 13.56
CA LEU A 56 -16.55 -28.24 13.43
C LEU A 56 -16.37 -29.23 12.29
N GLN A 57 -16.96 -30.43 12.41
CA GLN A 57 -16.87 -31.42 11.35
C GLN A 57 -17.78 -31.05 10.17
N GLY A 58 -17.19 -31.01 8.96
CA GLY A 58 -17.98 -30.83 7.72
C GLY A 58 -18.34 -29.38 7.38
N ASP A 59 -17.91 -28.37 8.16
CA ASP A 59 -18.21 -26.98 7.92
C ASP A 59 -17.39 -26.31 6.79
N GLY A 60 -16.22 -26.88 6.46
CA GLY A 60 -15.34 -26.36 5.39
C GLY A 60 -14.99 -24.90 5.61
N TRP A 61 -15.44 -24.03 4.69
CA TRP A 61 -15.19 -22.57 4.72
C TRP A 61 -16.35 -21.76 5.33
N THR A 62 -17.36 -22.41 5.89
CA THR A 62 -18.59 -21.72 6.37
C THR A 62 -18.29 -20.68 7.46
N TYR A 63 -17.32 -20.93 8.32
CA TYR A 63 -16.92 -20.05 9.43
C TYR A 63 -15.56 -19.37 9.20
N GLY A 64 -15.09 -19.33 7.96
CA GLY A 64 -13.80 -18.75 7.58
C GLY A 64 -12.84 -19.78 7.03
N THR A 65 -11.53 -19.62 7.30
CA THR A 65 -10.49 -20.47 6.72
C THR A 65 -10.62 -21.92 7.19
N ASP A 66 -10.76 -22.88 6.26
CA ASP A 66 -10.74 -24.32 6.55
C ASP A 66 -9.41 -24.72 7.19
N VAL A 67 -9.45 -25.30 8.39
CA VAL A 67 -8.25 -25.70 9.16
C VAL A 67 -7.40 -26.72 8.42
N ARG A 68 -7.98 -27.61 7.61
CA ARG A 68 -7.24 -28.60 6.81
C ARG A 68 -6.44 -27.91 5.71
N TYR A 69 -7.06 -26.93 5.03
CA TYR A 69 -6.37 -26.10 4.05
C TYR A 69 -5.21 -25.33 4.69
N LEU A 70 -5.45 -24.69 5.84
CA LEU A 70 -4.43 -23.92 6.54
C LEU A 70 -3.26 -24.79 6.98
N LYS A 71 -3.51 -26.00 7.50
CA LYS A 71 -2.46 -26.97 7.85
C LYS A 71 -1.60 -27.35 6.63
N ALA A 72 -2.22 -27.62 5.48
CA ALA A 72 -1.52 -27.93 4.25
C ALA A 72 -0.68 -26.72 3.74
N LEU A 73 -1.21 -25.51 3.85
CA LEU A 73 -0.49 -24.29 3.48
C LEU A 73 0.72 -24.03 4.38
N VAL A 74 0.57 -24.21 5.69
CA VAL A 74 1.67 -24.04 6.66
C VAL A 74 2.75 -25.12 6.43
N ASP A 75 2.36 -26.35 6.14
CA ASP A 75 3.32 -27.43 5.80
C ASP A 75 4.11 -27.09 4.53
N TYR A 76 3.42 -26.66 3.47
CA TYR A 76 4.07 -26.17 2.25
C TYR A 76 5.03 -25.01 2.53
N TRP A 77 4.60 -24.03 3.30
CA TRP A 77 5.43 -22.86 3.63
C TRP A 77 6.68 -23.24 4.41
N ARG A 78 6.54 -24.14 5.38
CA ARG A 78 7.64 -24.61 6.21
C ARG A 78 8.65 -25.46 5.44
N ASN A 79 8.18 -26.38 4.59
CA ASN A 79 9.00 -27.48 4.05
C ASN A 79 9.36 -27.30 2.57
N THR A 80 8.55 -26.58 1.78
CA THR A 80 8.68 -26.50 0.32
C THR A 80 9.00 -25.10 -0.18
N PHE A 81 8.45 -24.05 0.45
CA PHE A 81 8.63 -22.68 0.00
C PHE A 81 10.08 -22.21 0.23
N ASP A 82 10.78 -21.91 -0.86
CA ASP A 82 12.15 -21.40 -0.85
C ASP A 82 12.16 -19.85 -0.88
N TRP A 83 12.25 -19.23 0.30
CA TRP A 83 12.38 -17.78 0.40
C TRP A 83 13.60 -17.25 -0.35
N ARG A 84 14.76 -17.92 -0.27
CA ARG A 84 15.97 -17.44 -0.93
C ARG A 84 15.86 -17.44 -2.45
N ALA A 85 15.11 -18.37 -3.03
CA ALA A 85 14.76 -18.33 -4.46
C ALA A 85 13.86 -17.12 -4.78
N GLN A 86 12.86 -16.83 -3.94
CA GLN A 86 12.01 -15.65 -4.14
C GLN A 86 12.78 -14.34 -3.93
N GLU A 87 13.62 -14.26 -2.91
CA GLU A 87 14.49 -13.10 -2.66
C GLU A 87 15.40 -12.80 -3.86
N ARG A 88 16.06 -13.83 -4.42
CA ARG A 88 16.86 -13.68 -5.65
C ARG A 88 16.02 -13.20 -6.84
N ARG A 89 14.80 -13.73 -7.01
CA ARG A 89 13.88 -13.31 -8.08
C ARG A 89 13.44 -11.86 -7.92
N LEU A 90 13.05 -11.46 -6.72
CA LEU A 90 12.63 -10.09 -6.44
C LEU A 90 13.80 -9.11 -6.59
N ASN A 91 15.02 -9.51 -6.24
CA ASN A 91 16.21 -8.67 -6.42
C ASN A 91 16.65 -8.49 -7.88
N GLN A 92 15.98 -9.13 -8.86
CA GLN A 92 16.13 -8.81 -10.27
C GLN A 92 15.35 -7.55 -10.68
N LEU A 93 14.45 -7.08 -9.84
CA LEU A 93 13.72 -5.83 -10.03
C LEU A 93 14.59 -4.63 -9.61
N GLU A 94 14.45 -3.52 -10.31
CA GLU A 94 15.09 -2.26 -9.98
C GLU A 94 14.38 -1.61 -8.78
N GLN A 95 14.92 -1.85 -7.59
CA GLN A 95 14.36 -1.43 -6.32
C GLN A 95 15.13 -0.25 -5.75
N PHE A 96 14.40 0.67 -5.13
CA PHE A 96 14.98 1.89 -4.56
C PHE A 96 14.30 2.26 -3.25
N THR A 97 14.98 3.11 -2.49
CA THR A 97 14.41 3.83 -1.35
C THR A 97 14.73 5.31 -1.44
N THR A 98 13.85 6.14 -0.94
CA THR A 98 14.09 7.57 -0.72
C THR A 98 13.32 8.04 0.51
N GLN A 99 13.80 9.09 1.18
CA GLN A 99 13.13 9.62 2.36
C GLN A 99 12.10 10.68 1.94
N ILE A 100 10.83 10.50 2.30
CA ILE A 100 9.74 11.45 2.09
C ILE A 100 9.03 11.65 3.42
N ASP A 101 8.88 12.90 3.86
CA ASP A 101 8.24 13.27 5.12
C ASP A 101 8.76 12.48 6.33
N GLY A 102 10.07 12.23 6.37
CA GLY A 102 10.74 11.51 7.46
C GLY A 102 10.66 9.99 7.42
N LEU A 103 9.97 9.39 6.43
CA LEU A 103 9.90 7.95 6.22
C LEU A 103 10.73 7.51 5.01
N ASN A 104 11.44 6.39 5.12
CA ASN A 104 12.00 5.72 3.96
C ASN A 104 10.87 5.04 3.18
N VAL A 105 10.65 5.47 1.96
CA VAL A 105 9.68 4.90 1.03
C VAL A 105 10.42 3.99 0.07
N HIS A 106 10.07 2.71 0.08
CA HIS A 106 10.55 1.71 -0.88
C HIS A 106 9.67 1.74 -2.13
N PHE A 107 10.27 1.56 -3.30
CA PHE A 107 9.53 1.47 -4.57
C PHE A 107 10.32 0.71 -5.63
N ILE A 108 9.60 0.10 -6.58
CA ILE A 108 10.14 -0.36 -7.85
C ILE A 108 10.07 0.81 -8.83
N HIS A 109 11.14 1.03 -9.59
CA HIS A 109 11.14 1.98 -10.69
C HIS A 109 11.73 1.31 -11.93
N ARG A 110 10.86 0.94 -12.86
CA ARG A 110 11.24 0.31 -14.12
C ARG A 110 10.92 1.20 -15.29
N ARG A 111 11.95 1.68 -15.97
CA ARG A 111 11.80 2.46 -17.20
C ARG A 111 11.61 1.56 -18.41
N SER A 112 10.74 1.96 -19.31
CA SER A 112 10.65 1.39 -20.64
C SER A 112 11.89 1.77 -21.47
N LYS A 113 12.17 0.96 -22.48
CA LYS A 113 13.15 1.30 -23.53
C LYS A 113 12.55 2.25 -24.57
N GLN A 114 11.22 2.43 -24.57
CA GLN A 114 10.55 3.31 -25.52
C GLN A 114 10.72 4.77 -25.09
N PRO A 115 11.13 5.64 -26.01
CA PRO A 115 11.21 7.07 -25.74
C PRO A 115 9.81 7.63 -25.44
N ASN A 116 9.72 8.53 -24.46
CA ASN A 116 8.48 9.20 -24.07
C ASN A 116 7.38 8.27 -23.54
N ALA A 117 7.71 7.08 -23.02
CA ALA A 117 6.77 6.22 -22.33
C ALA A 117 6.08 7.00 -21.21
N LEU A 118 4.75 6.91 -21.12
CA LEU A 118 3.99 7.59 -20.05
C LEU A 118 4.35 6.95 -18.70
N PRO A 119 4.78 7.72 -17.70
CA PRO A 119 4.94 7.18 -16.35
C PRO A 119 3.60 6.70 -15.79
N LEU A 120 3.60 5.56 -15.13
CA LEU A 120 2.44 4.96 -14.50
C LEU A 120 2.76 4.61 -13.05
N LEU A 121 2.09 5.29 -12.14
CA LEU A 121 2.09 5.00 -10.71
C LEU A 121 1.06 3.91 -10.44
N ILE A 122 1.48 2.78 -9.86
CA ILE A 122 0.58 1.67 -9.50
C ILE A 122 0.70 1.37 -8.02
N THR A 123 -0.41 1.51 -7.29
CA THR A 123 -0.46 1.33 -5.84
C THR A 123 -1.23 0.07 -5.48
N HIS A 124 -0.63 -0.75 -4.60
CA HIS A 124 -1.21 -2.01 -4.11
C HIS A 124 -2.24 -1.76 -2.99
N GLY A 125 -2.76 -2.84 -2.39
CA GLY A 125 -3.71 -2.80 -1.30
C GLY A 125 -3.31 -3.66 -0.09
N TRP A 126 -4.27 -3.92 0.79
CA TRP A 126 -4.11 -4.75 1.97
C TRP A 126 -4.76 -6.15 1.74
N PRO A 127 -4.10 -7.22 2.14
CA PRO A 127 -2.80 -7.37 2.80
C PRO A 127 -1.61 -7.50 1.84
N GLY A 128 -1.74 -6.96 0.63
CA GLY A 128 -0.81 -7.13 -0.47
C GLY A 128 0.48 -6.32 -0.39
N SER A 129 1.20 -6.30 -1.52
CA SER A 129 2.44 -5.54 -1.69
C SER A 129 2.75 -5.35 -3.18
N PHE A 130 3.86 -4.70 -3.51
CA PHE A 130 4.35 -4.57 -4.89
C PHE A 130 4.49 -5.92 -5.62
N VAL A 131 4.58 -7.04 -4.90
CA VAL A 131 4.71 -8.39 -5.46
C VAL A 131 3.52 -8.77 -6.34
N GLU A 132 2.33 -8.20 -6.08
CA GLU A 132 1.13 -8.38 -6.91
C GLU A 132 1.36 -8.01 -8.37
N PHE A 133 2.23 -7.02 -8.62
CA PHE A 133 2.47 -6.46 -9.94
C PHE A 133 3.61 -7.11 -10.72
N THR A 134 4.34 -8.05 -10.12
CA THR A 134 5.55 -8.64 -10.73
C THR A 134 5.32 -9.25 -12.11
N LYS A 135 4.11 -9.76 -12.38
CA LYS A 135 3.74 -10.37 -13.68
C LYS A 135 3.41 -9.34 -14.77
N ILE A 136 3.06 -8.11 -14.40
CA ILE A 136 2.66 -7.07 -15.36
C ILE A 136 3.79 -6.08 -15.67
N ILE A 137 4.90 -6.11 -14.92
CA ILE A 137 6.04 -5.21 -15.16
C ILE A 137 6.54 -5.38 -16.59
N GLY A 138 6.85 -6.61 -17.03
CA GLY A 138 7.30 -6.88 -18.40
C GLY A 138 6.31 -6.41 -19.47
N PRO A 139 5.05 -6.89 -19.44
CA PRO A 139 4.02 -6.48 -20.40
C PRO A 139 3.80 -4.98 -20.50
N LEU A 140 3.89 -4.24 -19.40
CA LEU A 140 3.68 -2.79 -19.41
C LEU A 140 4.93 -1.99 -19.82
N THR A 141 6.14 -2.48 -19.54
CA THR A 141 7.38 -1.74 -19.88
C THR A 141 7.97 -2.10 -21.25
N ASP A 142 7.64 -3.29 -21.75
CA ASP A 142 8.05 -3.78 -23.07
C ASP A 142 6.90 -4.56 -23.73
N PRO A 143 5.77 -3.88 -24.06
CA PRO A 143 4.59 -4.54 -24.64
C PRO A 143 4.89 -5.25 -25.94
N ALA A 144 5.86 -4.80 -26.73
CA ALA A 144 6.22 -5.45 -28.00
C ALA A 144 6.71 -6.90 -27.79
N ALA A 145 7.45 -7.17 -26.71
CA ALA A 145 7.88 -8.52 -26.36
C ALA A 145 6.71 -9.42 -25.88
N HIS A 146 5.54 -8.84 -25.66
CA HIS A 146 4.33 -9.51 -25.15
C HIS A 146 3.12 -9.42 -26.10
N GLY A 147 3.35 -9.11 -27.38
CA GLY A 147 2.31 -9.05 -28.41
C GLY A 147 1.52 -7.73 -28.47
N GLY A 148 1.93 -6.72 -27.72
CA GLY A 148 1.40 -5.36 -27.79
C GLY A 148 2.19 -4.46 -28.74
N ARG A 149 1.87 -3.15 -28.72
CA ARG A 149 2.55 -2.16 -29.56
C ARG A 149 3.58 -1.40 -28.72
N PRO A 150 4.77 -1.05 -29.28
CA PRO A 150 5.82 -0.32 -28.57
C PRO A 150 5.34 1.00 -27.94
N GLU A 151 4.46 1.72 -28.62
CA GLU A 151 3.91 3.00 -28.18
C GLU A 151 2.98 2.92 -26.96
N ASP A 152 2.51 1.71 -26.61
CA ASP A 152 1.68 1.46 -25.44
C ASP A 152 2.52 1.22 -24.17
N ALA A 153 3.84 1.43 -24.24
CA ALA A 153 4.75 1.21 -23.12
C ALA A 153 4.64 2.29 -22.03
N PHE A 154 4.88 1.89 -20.78
CA PHE A 154 4.92 2.75 -19.60
C PHE A 154 6.26 2.69 -18.88
N ASP A 155 6.67 3.79 -18.27
CA ASP A 155 7.61 3.78 -17.16
C ASP A 155 6.84 3.46 -15.87
N LEU A 156 7.25 2.45 -15.11
CA LEU A 156 6.50 2.01 -13.94
C LEU A 156 7.11 2.51 -12.64
N VAL A 157 6.26 3.02 -11.75
CA VAL A 157 6.60 3.33 -10.36
C VAL A 157 5.62 2.57 -9.46
N LEU A 158 6.14 1.62 -8.68
CA LEU A 158 5.36 0.74 -7.79
C LEU A 158 5.82 0.97 -6.35
N PRO A 159 5.26 1.95 -5.62
CA PRO A 159 5.63 2.19 -4.25
C PRO A 159 5.12 1.07 -3.33
N SER A 160 5.86 0.81 -2.26
CA SER A 160 5.31 0.14 -1.09
C SER A 160 4.64 1.19 -0.21
N ILE A 161 3.36 1.02 0.05
CA ILE A 161 2.60 1.92 0.94
C ILE A 161 3.34 2.02 2.29
N PRO A 162 3.46 3.20 2.92
CA PRO A 162 4.04 3.33 4.26
C PRO A 162 3.44 2.32 5.25
N GLY A 163 4.30 1.55 5.93
CA GLY A 163 3.90 0.44 6.78
C GLY A 163 3.83 -0.93 6.11
N PHE A 164 3.99 -1.00 4.78
CA PHE A 164 3.97 -2.25 4.01
C PHE A 164 5.34 -2.57 3.42
N ALA A 165 5.57 -3.86 3.16
CA ALA A 165 6.78 -4.41 2.56
C ALA A 165 8.05 -3.81 3.17
N PHE A 166 8.80 -3.00 2.42
CA PHE A 166 10.08 -2.44 2.83
C PHE A 166 10.06 -0.92 3.08
N SER A 167 8.89 -0.30 3.05
CA SER A 167 8.71 1.07 3.51
C SER A 167 8.65 1.15 5.04
N ASP A 168 9.14 2.26 5.59
CA ASP A 168 9.08 2.49 7.04
C ASP A 168 7.63 2.52 7.55
N LYS A 169 7.46 2.08 8.79
CA LYS A 169 6.17 2.14 9.50
C LYS A 169 5.96 3.53 10.07
N PRO A 170 4.83 4.20 9.80
CA PRO A 170 4.46 5.44 10.49
C PRO A 170 4.46 5.25 12.01
N ARG A 171 4.96 6.26 12.72
CA ARG A 171 5.04 6.25 14.20
C ARG A 171 4.01 7.16 14.86
N GLU A 172 3.21 7.86 14.06
CA GLU A 172 2.18 8.78 14.51
C GLU A 172 0.87 8.50 13.78
N ALA A 173 -0.25 8.89 14.37
CA ALA A 173 -1.57 8.81 13.76
C ALA A 173 -1.70 9.77 12.56
N GLY A 174 -2.72 9.56 11.72
CA GLY A 174 -3.03 10.44 10.58
C GLY A 174 -2.35 10.06 9.27
N TYR A 175 -1.78 8.85 9.18
CA TYR A 175 -1.30 8.29 7.90
C TYR A 175 -2.46 7.65 7.14
N ASP A 176 -3.41 8.49 6.74
CA ASP A 176 -4.59 8.15 5.97
C ASP A 176 -4.31 8.13 4.44
N PRO A 177 -5.27 7.73 3.60
CA PRO A 177 -5.11 7.73 2.14
C PRO A 177 -4.74 9.09 1.54
N VAL A 178 -5.14 10.20 2.16
CA VAL A 178 -4.80 11.56 1.68
C VAL A 178 -3.31 11.84 1.89
N ARG A 179 -2.79 11.49 3.06
CA ARG A 179 -1.37 11.66 3.37
C ARG A 179 -0.48 10.71 2.56
N ILE A 180 -0.93 9.48 2.35
CA ILE A 180 -0.23 8.51 1.50
C ILE A 180 -0.19 9.01 0.05
N ALA A 181 -1.30 9.51 -0.48
CA ALA A 181 -1.37 10.10 -1.81
C ALA A 181 -0.40 11.27 -1.99
N ALA A 182 -0.28 12.14 -0.97
CA ALA A 182 0.69 13.22 -0.98
C ALA A 182 2.15 12.71 -1.01
N THR A 183 2.45 11.61 -0.29
CA THR A 183 3.75 10.95 -0.33
C THR A 183 4.05 10.40 -1.72
N GLU A 184 3.08 9.77 -2.38
CA GLU A 184 3.23 9.22 -3.73
C GLU A 184 3.39 10.33 -4.79
N ALA A 185 2.64 11.42 -4.70
CA ALA A 185 2.82 12.59 -5.58
C ALA A 185 4.22 13.21 -5.43
N LYS A 186 4.73 13.33 -4.19
CA LYS A 186 6.11 13.76 -3.93
C LYS A 186 7.15 12.79 -4.52
N LEU A 187 6.88 11.48 -4.48
CA LEU A 187 7.74 10.48 -5.12
C LEU A 187 7.80 10.71 -6.62
N MET A 188 6.66 10.88 -7.30
CA MET A 188 6.60 11.14 -8.74
C MET A 188 7.34 12.43 -9.12
N ALA A 189 7.14 13.51 -8.37
CA ALA A 189 7.86 14.77 -8.54
C ALA A 189 9.38 14.60 -8.38
N ARG A 190 9.84 13.82 -7.36
CA ARG A 190 11.26 13.54 -7.12
C ARG A 190 11.90 12.72 -8.24
N LEU A 191 11.13 11.85 -8.89
CA LEU A 191 11.56 11.10 -10.08
C LEU A 191 11.59 11.98 -11.34
N GLY A 192 11.12 13.23 -11.26
CA GLY A 192 11.12 14.21 -12.36
C GLY A 192 9.89 14.10 -13.28
N TYR A 193 8.88 13.36 -12.89
CA TYR A 193 7.67 13.15 -13.69
C TYR A 193 6.68 14.31 -13.51
N GLN A 194 6.46 15.07 -14.58
CA GLN A 194 5.53 16.20 -14.61
C GLN A 194 4.13 15.80 -15.11
N ARG A 195 3.98 14.60 -15.67
CA ARG A 195 2.71 14.07 -16.15
C ARG A 195 2.75 12.54 -16.06
N TYR A 196 1.75 11.93 -15.40
CA TYR A 196 1.72 10.48 -15.20
C TYR A 196 0.29 9.93 -15.09
N GLY A 197 0.13 8.64 -15.40
CA GLY A 197 -1.08 7.88 -15.11
C GLY A 197 -1.06 7.35 -13.68
N VAL A 198 -2.24 7.07 -13.14
CA VAL A 198 -2.42 6.46 -11.82
C VAL A 198 -3.28 5.21 -11.95
N GLN A 199 -2.85 4.11 -11.33
CA GLN A 199 -3.62 2.86 -11.26
C GLN A 199 -3.63 2.35 -9.82
N GLY A 200 -4.80 1.81 -9.40
CA GLY A 200 -4.93 1.18 -8.09
C GLY A 200 -6.12 0.24 -7.99
N GLY A 201 -5.98 -0.73 -7.11
CA GLY A 201 -7.04 -1.61 -6.64
C GLY A 201 -7.06 -1.63 -5.12
N ASP A 202 -8.14 -2.06 -4.46
CA ASP A 202 -8.28 -2.07 -3.01
C ASP A 202 -7.92 -0.71 -2.38
N TRP A 203 -7.01 -0.64 -1.37
CA TRP A 203 -6.50 0.62 -0.84
C TRP A 203 -5.83 1.48 -1.91
N GLY A 204 -5.15 0.87 -2.88
CA GLY A 204 -4.57 1.60 -4.01
C GLY A 204 -5.60 2.34 -4.85
N ALA A 205 -6.85 1.87 -4.93
CA ALA A 205 -7.93 2.59 -5.60
C ALA A 205 -8.33 3.86 -4.83
N ILE A 206 -8.41 3.77 -3.50
CA ILE A 206 -8.72 4.90 -2.63
C ILE A 206 -7.59 5.93 -2.66
N ILE A 207 -6.33 5.46 -2.50
CA ILE A 207 -5.13 6.31 -2.55
C ILE A 207 -5.00 6.96 -3.93
N GLY A 208 -5.09 6.20 -5.01
CA GLY A 208 -5.00 6.71 -6.39
C GLY A 208 -6.06 7.76 -6.72
N THR A 209 -7.27 7.60 -6.17
CA THR A 209 -8.31 8.64 -6.27
C THR A 209 -7.88 9.93 -5.56
N GLN A 210 -7.23 9.84 -4.40
CA GLN A 210 -6.69 11.03 -3.71
C GLN A 210 -5.51 11.65 -4.47
N VAL A 211 -4.63 10.83 -5.07
CA VAL A 211 -3.55 11.34 -5.96
C VAL A 211 -4.16 12.13 -7.10
N ALA A 212 -5.15 11.57 -7.81
CA ALA A 212 -5.78 12.22 -8.95
C ALA A 212 -6.52 13.51 -8.56
N ARG A 213 -7.06 13.60 -7.34
CA ARG A 213 -7.72 14.84 -6.84
C ARG A 213 -6.73 15.91 -6.41
N ASN A 214 -5.67 15.51 -5.71
CA ASN A 214 -4.76 16.46 -5.06
C ASN A 214 -3.61 16.88 -5.97
N ASP A 215 -3.29 16.10 -6.99
CA ASP A 215 -2.23 16.35 -7.98
C ASP A 215 -2.79 16.37 -9.43
N ALA A 216 -4.01 16.87 -9.60
CA ALA A 216 -4.76 16.86 -10.86
C ALA A 216 -4.00 17.53 -12.03
N ALA A 217 -3.11 18.49 -11.74
CA ALA A 217 -2.29 19.15 -12.76
C ALA A 217 -1.29 18.20 -13.43
N HIS A 218 -0.85 17.14 -12.74
CA HIS A 218 0.15 16.19 -13.22
C HIS A 218 -0.47 14.84 -13.62
N VAL A 219 -1.69 14.51 -13.16
CA VAL A 219 -2.34 13.24 -13.47
C VAL A 219 -2.98 13.26 -14.86
N ALA A 220 -2.47 12.42 -15.75
CA ALA A 220 -2.98 12.28 -17.12
C ALA A 220 -4.26 11.45 -17.21
N GLY A 221 -4.45 10.51 -16.28
CA GLY A 221 -5.62 9.63 -16.21
C GLY A 221 -5.56 8.71 -14.98
N LEU A 222 -6.73 8.23 -14.58
CA LEU A 222 -6.92 7.33 -13.44
C LEU A 222 -7.59 6.05 -13.89
N HIS A 223 -6.99 4.90 -13.56
CA HIS A 223 -7.57 3.57 -13.75
C HIS A 223 -7.76 2.88 -12.40
N LEU A 224 -8.95 2.35 -12.15
CA LEU A 224 -9.30 1.70 -10.89
C LEU A 224 -9.87 0.31 -11.13
N ASN A 225 -9.34 -0.69 -10.42
CA ASN A 225 -9.93 -2.04 -10.39
C ASN A 225 -11.13 -2.09 -9.44
N MET A 226 -11.16 -1.22 -8.43
CA MET A 226 -12.25 -1.09 -7.46
C MET A 226 -12.75 0.34 -7.49
N CYS A 227 -13.79 0.57 -8.28
CA CYS A 227 -14.44 1.87 -8.34
C CYS A 227 -15.62 1.89 -7.35
N THR A 228 -15.51 2.71 -6.32
CA THR A 228 -16.61 2.93 -5.36
C THR A 228 -17.09 4.37 -5.48
N ALA A 229 -18.35 4.55 -5.85
CA ALA A 229 -19.00 5.85 -5.83
C ALA A 229 -20.28 5.74 -5.01
N PRO A 230 -20.49 6.58 -4.00
CA PRO A 230 -21.78 6.65 -3.33
C PRO A 230 -22.83 7.18 -4.31
N PRO A 231 -24.11 6.78 -4.17
CA PRO A 231 -25.18 7.38 -4.95
C PRO A 231 -25.26 8.88 -4.65
N PRO A 232 -25.68 9.72 -5.60
CA PRO A 232 -25.91 11.12 -5.34
C PRO A 232 -26.87 11.32 -4.17
N ALA A 233 -26.66 12.36 -3.39
CA ALA A 233 -27.54 12.67 -2.26
C ALA A 233 -29.00 12.86 -2.72
N GLY A 234 -29.94 12.22 -2.02
CA GLY A 234 -31.39 12.30 -2.33
C GLY A 234 -31.85 11.43 -3.50
N VAL A 235 -30.98 10.63 -4.12
CA VAL A 235 -31.35 9.70 -5.17
C VAL A 235 -31.57 8.31 -4.57
N ASP A 236 -32.74 7.72 -4.84
CA ASP A 236 -32.97 6.31 -4.53
C ASP A 236 -32.10 5.44 -5.45
N SER A 237 -31.06 4.85 -4.88
CA SER A 237 -30.12 4.00 -5.60
C SER A 237 -30.74 2.70 -6.16
N SER A 238 -31.97 2.39 -5.77
CA SER A 238 -32.72 1.21 -6.26
C SER A 238 -33.71 1.54 -7.38
N ALA A 239 -34.00 2.83 -7.62
CA ALA A 239 -34.93 3.25 -8.64
C ALA A 239 -34.39 3.01 -10.05
N GLY A 240 -35.24 2.47 -10.93
CA GLY A 240 -34.90 2.28 -12.35
C GLY A 240 -33.92 1.14 -12.67
N LEU A 241 -33.49 0.36 -11.68
CA LEU A 241 -32.55 -0.74 -11.88
C LEU A 241 -33.22 -1.92 -12.64
N SER A 242 -32.45 -2.48 -13.57
CA SER A 242 -32.77 -3.76 -14.21
C SER A 242 -32.73 -4.91 -13.20
N GLU A 243 -33.30 -6.04 -13.58
CA GLU A 243 -33.26 -7.26 -12.75
C GLU A 243 -31.82 -7.71 -12.46
N SER A 244 -30.95 -7.65 -13.47
CA SER A 244 -29.52 -8.02 -13.30
C SER A 244 -28.78 -7.08 -12.33
N GLU A 245 -29.09 -5.79 -12.35
CA GLU A 245 -28.50 -4.83 -11.41
C GLU A 245 -28.99 -5.07 -9.98
N ARG A 246 -30.29 -5.32 -9.80
CA ARG A 246 -30.83 -5.72 -8.50
C ARG A 246 -30.21 -7.01 -7.96
N ALA A 247 -29.96 -7.99 -8.83
CA ALA A 247 -29.29 -9.23 -8.43
C ALA A 247 -27.86 -8.95 -7.95
N ARG A 248 -27.10 -8.06 -8.62
CA ARG A 248 -25.75 -7.65 -8.19
C ARG A 248 -25.79 -6.90 -6.86
N LEU A 249 -26.77 -6.04 -6.63
CA LEU A 249 -26.93 -5.37 -5.32
C LEU A 249 -27.15 -6.38 -4.19
N LYS A 250 -27.98 -7.40 -4.40
CA LYS A 250 -28.18 -8.48 -3.39
C LYS A 250 -26.87 -9.21 -3.06
N VAL A 251 -26.04 -9.50 -4.07
CA VAL A 251 -24.72 -10.12 -3.86
C VAL A 251 -23.82 -9.20 -3.05
N ARG A 252 -23.79 -7.90 -3.39
CA ARG A 252 -23.03 -6.89 -2.63
C ARG A 252 -23.50 -6.80 -1.18
N ASP A 253 -24.82 -6.74 -0.96
CA ASP A 253 -25.40 -6.58 0.37
C ASP A 253 -25.10 -7.80 1.24
N ARG A 254 -25.17 -9.01 0.65
CA ARG A 254 -24.74 -10.24 1.30
C ARG A 254 -23.25 -10.21 1.66
N PHE A 255 -22.38 -9.82 0.72
CA PHE A 255 -20.95 -9.66 0.96
C PHE A 255 -20.68 -8.69 2.11
N GLN A 256 -21.35 -7.53 2.13
CA GLN A 256 -21.21 -6.55 3.21
C GLN A 256 -21.64 -7.09 4.57
N ALA A 257 -22.69 -7.92 4.61
CA ALA A 257 -23.19 -8.50 5.86
C ALA A 257 -22.33 -9.65 6.39
N GLU A 258 -21.78 -10.50 5.50
CA GLU A 258 -21.18 -11.78 5.87
C GLU A 258 -19.65 -11.78 5.80
N GLU A 259 -19.03 -10.94 4.93
CA GLU A 259 -17.60 -11.05 4.60
C GLU A 259 -16.73 -9.87 5.06
N THR A 260 -17.32 -8.82 5.67
CA THR A 260 -16.60 -7.59 6.03
C THR A 260 -16.24 -7.46 7.51
N GLY A 261 -16.36 -8.53 8.29
CA GLY A 261 -16.04 -8.52 9.73
C GLY A 261 -14.64 -7.98 10.02
N TYR A 262 -13.65 -8.32 9.19
CA TYR A 262 -12.28 -7.80 9.33
C TYR A 262 -12.19 -6.28 9.16
N GLN A 263 -12.99 -5.70 8.23
CA GLN A 263 -13.02 -4.25 7.99
C GLN A 263 -13.56 -3.50 9.21
N GLN A 264 -14.57 -4.05 9.88
CA GLN A 264 -15.14 -3.47 11.11
C GLN A 264 -14.11 -3.40 12.23
N ILE A 265 -13.35 -4.49 12.43
CA ILE A 265 -12.30 -4.51 13.46
C ILE A 265 -11.16 -3.56 13.09
N GLN A 266 -10.67 -3.61 11.85
CA GLN A 266 -9.57 -2.77 11.38
C GLN A 266 -9.94 -1.28 11.36
N GLY A 267 -11.18 -0.94 11.04
CA GLY A 267 -11.68 0.44 11.03
C GLY A 267 -11.94 1.03 12.40
N THR A 268 -12.03 0.22 13.46
CA THR A 268 -12.38 0.66 14.82
C THR A 268 -11.31 0.36 15.84
N LYS A 269 -10.82 -0.88 15.92
CA LYS A 269 -9.86 -1.39 16.91
C LYS A 269 -8.80 -2.28 16.25
N PRO A 270 -7.98 -1.75 15.30
CA PRO A 270 -7.00 -2.54 14.55
C PRO A 270 -5.98 -3.25 15.43
N GLN A 271 -5.59 -2.64 16.53
CA GLN A 271 -4.63 -3.22 17.48
C GLN A 271 -5.10 -4.57 18.05
N THR A 272 -6.41 -4.84 18.08
CA THR A 272 -6.96 -6.12 18.55
C THR A 272 -6.45 -7.31 17.75
N LEU A 273 -6.36 -7.17 16.42
CA LEU A 273 -5.80 -8.19 15.53
C LEU A 273 -4.27 -8.12 15.48
N GLY A 274 -3.69 -6.95 15.78
CA GLY A 274 -2.25 -6.71 15.67
C GLY A 274 -1.41 -7.69 16.47
N PHE A 275 -1.86 -8.12 17.64
CA PHE A 275 -1.15 -9.09 18.47
C PHE A 275 -1.03 -10.45 17.78
N ALA A 276 -2.11 -10.95 17.18
CA ALA A 276 -2.11 -12.24 16.48
C ALA A 276 -1.37 -12.16 15.13
N LEU A 277 -1.52 -11.04 14.42
CA LEU A 277 -0.87 -10.86 13.11
C LEU A 277 0.64 -10.61 13.22
N ASN A 278 1.12 -10.20 14.39
CA ASN A 278 2.55 -9.97 14.62
C ASN A 278 3.30 -11.21 15.15
N ASP A 279 2.58 -12.23 15.61
CA ASP A 279 3.15 -13.48 16.11
C ASP A 279 3.31 -14.49 14.95
#